data_882f19f460c70a2323f5e1946a14d7c5
#
_entry.id   882f19f460c70a2323f5e1946a14d7c5
#
_cell.length_a   1.000
_cell.length_b   1.000
_cell.length_c   1.000
_cell.angle_alpha   90.00
_cell.angle_beta   90.00
_cell.angle_gamma   90.00
#
_symmetry.space_group_name_H-M   'P 1'
#
loop_
_entity.id
_entity.type
_entity.pdbx_description
1 polymer ?
#
loop_
_entity_poly.entity_id
_entity_poly.type
_entity_poly.pdbx_seq_one_letter_code
_entity_poly.pdbx_strand_id
1 'polypeptide(L)' 'MAAATVESLLERIGELVAERQSLRARGVSSVALERNRRRIAKLQWDLSRALIARYRPAEEQAA' A
#
# COMPACT_ATOMS: atom_id res chain seq x y z
N MET A 1 5.40 -6.53 -17.57
CA MET A 1 4.59 -6.53 -16.35
C MET A 1 3.76 -5.26 -16.27
N ALA A 2 2.47 -5.38 -15.96
CA ALA A 2 1.62 -4.20 -15.88
C ALA A 2 2.01 -3.34 -14.67
N ALA A 3 1.89 -2.03 -14.81
CA ALA A 3 2.11 -1.13 -13.69
C ALA A 3 1.06 -1.36 -12.61
N ALA A 4 1.43 -1.15 -11.35
CA ALA A 4 0.48 -1.27 -10.25
C ALA A 4 -0.60 -0.19 -10.37
N THR A 5 -1.86 -0.60 -10.33
CA THR A 5 -3.00 0.32 -10.36
C THR A 5 -3.42 0.71 -8.96
N VAL A 6 -4.22 1.79 -8.85
CA VAL A 6 -4.80 2.18 -7.56
C VAL A 6 -5.58 1.00 -6.97
N GLU A 7 -6.39 0.32 -7.79
CA GLU A 7 -7.21 -0.79 -7.35
C GLU A 7 -6.39 -1.97 -6.85
N SER A 8 -5.32 -2.32 -7.58
CA SER A 8 -4.45 -3.44 -7.16
C SER A 8 -3.68 -3.10 -5.89
N LEU A 9 -3.27 -1.85 -5.73
CA LEU A 9 -2.58 -1.40 -4.52
C LEU A 9 -3.52 -1.44 -3.31
N LEU A 10 -4.76 -0.98 -3.47
CA LEU A 10 -5.76 -1.04 -2.40
C LEU A 10 -6.04 -2.49 -1.98
N GLU A 11 -6.17 -3.37 -2.95
CA GLU A 11 -6.39 -4.79 -2.69
C GLU A 11 -5.22 -5.39 -1.91
N ARG A 12 -4.00 -5.09 -2.34
CA ARG A 12 -2.80 -5.60 -1.69
C ARG A 12 -2.65 -5.07 -0.27
N ILE A 13 -2.93 -3.80 -0.06
CA ILE A 13 -2.91 -3.20 1.28
C ILE A 13 -3.93 -3.90 2.19
N GLY A 14 -5.15 -4.15 1.68
CA GLY A 14 -6.18 -4.87 2.42
C GLY A 14 -5.73 -6.26 2.85
N GLU A 15 -5.06 -7.00 1.96
CA GLU A 15 -4.52 -8.31 2.28
C GLU A 15 -3.47 -8.24 3.40
N LEU A 16 -2.59 -7.24 3.35
CA LEU A 16 -1.55 -7.08 4.36
C LEU A 16 -2.10 -6.62 5.71
N VAL A 17 -3.17 -5.83 5.71
CA VAL A 17 -3.85 -5.45 6.94
C VAL A 17 -4.50 -6.67 7.60
N ALA A 18 -5.14 -7.53 6.81
CA ALA A 18 -5.71 -8.77 7.31
C ALA A 18 -4.63 -9.70 7.84
N GLU A 19 -3.50 -9.79 7.15
CA GLU A 19 -2.34 -10.56 7.60
C GLU A 19 -1.83 -10.04 8.95
N ARG A 20 -1.77 -8.72 9.13
CA ARG A 20 -1.34 -8.12 10.38
C ARG A 20 -2.22 -8.53 11.55
N GLN A 21 -3.53 -8.53 11.34
CA GLN A 21 -4.46 -8.95 12.38
C GLN A 21 -4.27 -10.43 12.74
N SER A 22 -4.06 -11.27 11.73
CA SER A 22 -3.78 -12.68 11.94
C SER A 22 -2.48 -12.90 12.72
N LEU A 23 -1.44 -12.15 12.37
CA LEU A 23 -0.15 -12.22 13.06
C LEU A 23 -0.29 -11.84 14.54
N ARG A 24 -1.04 -10.80 14.82
CA ARG A 24 -1.31 -10.38 16.21
C ARG A 24 -2.09 -11.44 16.98
N ALA A 25 -3.10 -12.01 16.36
CA ALA A 25 -3.94 -13.04 17.00
C ALA A 25 -3.13 -14.29 17.33
N ARG A 26 -2.10 -14.62 16.53
CA ARG A 26 -1.25 -15.78 16.76
C ARG A 26 -0.08 -15.50 17.70
N GLY A 27 0.07 -14.25 18.14
CA GLY A 27 1.15 -13.88 19.05
C GLY A 27 2.54 -14.00 18.46
N VAL A 28 2.69 -13.70 17.16
CA VAL A 28 3.98 -13.79 16.50
C VAL A 28 4.95 -12.69 16.95
N SER A 29 6.22 -12.85 16.58
CA SER A 29 7.28 -11.95 17.00
C SER A 29 7.10 -10.53 16.48
N SER A 30 7.74 -9.57 17.18
CA SER A 30 7.75 -8.17 16.75
C SER A 30 8.43 -7.99 15.40
N VAL A 31 9.38 -8.87 15.05
CA VAL A 31 10.06 -8.83 13.75
C VAL A 31 9.06 -9.05 12.62
N ALA A 32 8.18 -10.05 12.76
CA ALA A 32 7.17 -10.34 11.75
C ALA A 32 6.18 -9.18 11.60
N LEU A 33 5.76 -8.58 12.71
CA LEU A 33 4.87 -7.42 12.69
C LEU A 33 5.54 -6.22 12.03
N GLU A 34 6.82 -6.00 12.30
CA GLU A 34 7.56 -4.88 11.71
C GLU A 34 7.73 -5.06 10.20
N ARG A 35 7.98 -6.27 9.72
CA ARG A 35 8.04 -6.55 8.28
C ARG A 35 6.71 -6.23 7.62
N ASN A 36 5.62 -6.65 8.24
CA ASN A 36 4.28 -6.37 7.74
C ASN A 36 4.04 -4.86 7.68
N ARG A 37 4.38 -4.13 8.75
CA ARG A 37 4.23 -2.68 8.80
C ARG A 37 4.97 -1.98 7.66
N ARG A 38 6.21 -2.40 7.40
CA ARG A 38 7.03 -1.81 6.35
C ARG A 38 6.44 -2.05 4.97
N ARG A 39 5.88 -3.23 4.73
CA ARG A 39 5.23 -3.54 3.46
C ARG A 39 3.99 -2.66 3.25
N ILE A 40 3.19 -2.51 4.30
CA ILE A 40 2.01 -1.65 4.24
C ILE A 40 2.43 -0.20 3.95
N ALA A 41 3.43 0.31 4.67
CA ALA A 41 3.91 1.67 4.49
C ALA A 41 4.41 1.91 3.06
N LYS A 42 5.15 0.96 2.48
CA LYS A 42 5.62 1.07 1.11
C LYS A 42 4.47 1.11 0.12
N LEU A 43 3.47 0.26 0.30
CA LEU A 43 2.32 0.23 -0.60
C LEU A 43 1.46 1.49 -0.46
N GLN A 44 1.34 2.04 0.75
CA GLN A 44 0.65 3.31 0.96
C GLN A 44 1.37 4.45 0.25
N TRP A 45 2.69 4.43 0.26
CA TRP A 45 3.49 5.40 -0.48
C TRP A 45 3.26 5.26 -1.99
N ASP A 46 3.30 4.03 -2.50
CA ASP A 46 3.04 3.74 -3.90
C ASP A 46 1.61 4.16 -4.29
N LEU A 47 0.64 3.92 -3.41
CA LEU A 47 -0.75 4.33 -3.63
C LEU A 47 -0.86 5.85 -3.73
N SER A 48 -0.20 6.59 -2.85
CA SER A 48 -0.20 8.05 -2.90
C SER A 48 0.33 8.56 -4.23
N ARG A 49 1.42 7.97 -4.71
CA ARG A 49 2.00 8.34 -6.00
C ARG A 49 1.06 8.00 -7.16
N ALA A 50 0.42 6.85 -7.10
CA ALA A 50 -0.53 6.44 -8.14
C ALA A 50 -1.75 7.37 -8.17
N LEU A 51 -2.24 7.79 -7.00
CA LEU A 51 -3.36 8.72 -6.91
C LEU A 51 -2.99 10.10 -7.45
N ILE A 52 -1.80 10.59 -7.14
CA ILE A 52 -1.32 11.85 -7.67
C ILE A 52 -1.25 11.79 -9.20
N ALA A 53 -0.73 10.70 -9.75
CA ALA A 53 -0.64 10.54 -11.19
C ALA A 53 -2.02 10.49 -11.86
N ARG A 54 -3.00 9.80 -11.21
CA ARG A 54 -4.34 9.64 -11.78
C ARG A 54 -5.15 10.94 -11.71
N TYR A 55 -5.00 11.71 -10.65
CA TYR A 55 -5.84 12.88 -10.38
C TYR A 55 -5.08 14.20 -10.44
N ARG A 56 -3.98 14.22 -11.19
CA ARG A 56 -3.17 15.44 -11.35
C ARG A 56 -4.00 16.54 -11.99
N PRO A 57 -4.00 17.77 -11.42
CA PRO A 57 -4.73 18.90 -11.99
C PRO A 57 -4.29 19.24 -13.41
N ALA A 58 -5.24 19.71 -14.22
CA ALA A 58 -4.96 20.07 -15.61
C ALA A 58 -3.88 21.16 -15.73
N GLU A 59 -3.83 22.09 -14.79
CA GLU A 59 -2.82 23.14 -14.78
C GLU A 59 -1.41 22.58 -14.68
N GLU A 60 -1.22 21.55 -13.87
CA GLU A 60 0.09 20.90 -13.74
C GLU A 60 0.47 20.16 -15.01
N GLN A 61 -0.50 19.59 -15.70
CA GLN A 61 -0.27 18.87 -16.93
C GLN A 61 0.07 19.79 -18.08
N ALA A 62 -0.48 21.00 -18.07
CA ALA A 62 -0.28 22.00 -19.11
C ALA A 62 1.06 22.73 -18.99
N ALA A 63 1.68 22.69 -17.83
CA ALA A 63 2.92 23.43 -17.57
C ALA A 63 4.13 22.89 -18.34
#